data_0c8f9abcc822acd8136ca372f5c9ac6e
#
_entry.id   0c8f9abcc822acd8136ca372f5c9ac6e
#
_cell.length_a   1.000
_cell.length_b   1.000
_cell.length_c   1.000
_cell.angle_alpha   90.00
_cell.angle_beta   90.00
_cell.angle_gamma   90.00
#
_symmetry.space_group_name_H-M   'P 1'
#
loop_
_entity.id
_entity.type
_entity.pdbx_description
1 polymer ?
#
loop_
_entity_poly.entity_id
_entity_poly.type
_entity_poly.pdbx_seq_one_letter_code
_entity_poly.pdbx_strand_id
1 'polypeptide(L)'
;MANIIDGKQISKDIKEELKAEVASLAAQGRKCCLAVIQVGNDPASSVYVGNKKKACAYVGIESLAYELPEETTEEELLTIIDKLNKDADVHGILCQLPLPKHINEDHVIKAISPKKDVDGFHPQNVGALVIGEKGFVSCTPAGIIQLLKRSNIEMDGKHCVVVGRSNIVGKPMSLLMLRENATVTICHSHTKNLKEICKEADILIVAIGKPQFIDKEYVKDGAVVIDVGIHRDDNNKLCGDVKYDEVEPVASYITPVPGGVGPMTIAMLMHNCVEAMKLYS
;
A
#
# COMPACT_ATOMS: atom_id res chain seq x y z
N MET A 1 4.72 6.69 26.80
CA MET A 1 5.01 7.04 25.38
C MET A 1 5.21 5.77 24.60
N ALA A 2 4.54 5.67 23.45
CA ALA A 2 4.67 4.53 22.57
C ALA A 2 6.05 4.46 21.89
N ASN A 3 6.47 3.25 21.51
CA ASN A 3 7.56 3.07 20.56
C ASN A 3 7.10 3.50 19.17
N ILE A 4 7.88 4.33 18.50
CA ILE A 4 7.54 4.83 17.17
C ILE A 4 7.96 3.80 16.13
N ILE A 5 7.01 3.39 15.27
CA ILE A 5 7.30 2.54 14.12
C ILE A 5 7.79 3.44 12.98
N ASP A 6 9.10 3.52 12.79
CA ASP A 6 9.73 4.38 11.77
C ASP A 6 9.66 3.77 10.38
N GLY A 7 8.55 4.05 9.69
CA GLY A 7 8.34 3.58 8.32
C GLY A 7 9.30 4.20 7.30
N LYS A 8 9.86 5.39 7.55
CA LYS A 8 10.89 5.97 6.68
C LYS A 8 12.16 5.14 6.71
N GLN A 9 12.64 4.77 7.91
CA GLN A 9 13.84 3.97 8.06
C GLN A 9 13.62 2.57 7.47
N ILE A 10 12.53 1.89 7.84
CA ILE A 10 12.20 0.55 7.33
C ILE A 10 12.06 0.54 5.81
N SER A 11 11.38 1.54 5.22
CA SER A 11 11.29 1.69 3.76
C SER A 11 12.64 1.92 3.09
N LYS A 12 13.55 2.64 3.76
CA LYS A 12 14.91 2.84 3.26
C LYS A 12 15.67 1.53 3.25
N ASP A 13 15.61 0.76 4.33
CA ASP A 13 16.31 -0.53 4.45
C ASP A 13 15.84 -1.51 3.37
N ILE A 14 14.51 -1.63 3.14
CA ILE A 14 13.96 -2.46 2.07
C ILE A 14 14.45 -1.99 0.69
N LYS A 15 14.52 -0.69 0.44
CA LYS A 15 15.01 -0.17 -0.85
C LYS A 15 16.51 -0.41 -1.05
N GLU A 16 17.31 -0.39 0.02
CA GLU A 16 18.74 -0.78 -0.08
C GLU A 16 18.89 -2.28 -0.38
N GLU A 17 18.11 -3.14 0.27
CA GLU A 17 18.07 -4.58 -0.02
C GLU A 17 17.71 -4.82 -1.48
N LEU A 18 16.63 -4.18 -1.98
CA LEU A 18 16.19 -4.29 -3.37
C LEU A 18 17.23 -3.73 -4.35
N LYS A 19 17.91 -2.63 -4.02
CA LYS A 19 18.96 -2.05 -4.85
C LYS A 19 20.12 -3.04 -5.07
N ALA A 20 20.55 -3.73 -4.02
CA ALA A 20 21.58 -4.76 -4.12
C ALA A 20 21.11 -5.93 -5.00
N GLU A 21 19.85 -6.36 -4.84
CA GLU A 21 19.25 -7.42 -5.63
C GLU A 21 19.13 -7.04 -7.11
N VAL A 22 18.61 -5.85 -7.43
CA VAL A 22 18.48 -5.34 -8.81
C VAL A 22 19.85 -5.23 -9.47
N ALA A 23 20.87 -4.74 -8.76
CA ALA A 23 22.22 -4.67 -9.29
C ALA A 23 22.80 -6.06 -9.63
N SER A 24 22.53 -7.06 -8.79
CA SER A 24 22.92 -8.46 -9.06
C SER A 24 22.22 -9.03 -10.29
N LEU A 25 20.92 -8.76 -10.46
CA LEU A 25 20.14 -9.19 -11.61
C LEU A 25 20.60 -8.48 -12.90
N ALA A 26 20.91 -7.19 -12.83
CA ALA A 26 21.43 -6.41 -13.94
C ALA A 26 22.79 -6.93 -14.43
N ALA A 27 23.65 -7.37 -13.52
CA ALA A 27 24.93 -8.01 -13.86
C ALA A 27 24.75 -9.34 -14.63
N GLN A 28 23.57 -9.96 -14.53
CA GLN A 28 23.16 -11.15 -15.29
C GLN A 28 22.42 -10.81 -16.60
N GLY A 29 22.37 -9.52 -16.98
CA GLY A 29 21.68 -9.04 -18.17
C GLY A 29 20.16 -8.86 -18.00
N ARG A 30 19.61 -9.00 -16.77
CA ARG A 30 18.18 -8.86 -16.47
C ARG A 30 17.91 -7.45 -15.95
N LYS A 31 17.08 -6.67 -16.66
CA LYS A 31 16.70 -5.31 -16.28
C LYS A 31 15.25 -5.29 -15.85
N CYS A 32 14.98 -4.69 -14.70
CA CYS A 32 13.62 -4.51 -14.21
C CYS A 32 13.02 -3.21 -14.74
N CYS A 33 11.79 -3.26 -15.24
CA CYS A 33 11.09 -2.10 -15.79
C CYS A 33 9.67 -1.99 -15.25
N LEU A 34 9.30 -0.79 -14.78
CA LEU A 34 7.98 -0.41 -14.30
C LEU A 34 7.37 0.65 -15.21
N ALA A 35 6.23 0.36 -15.82
CA ALA A 35 5.41 1.35 -16.51
C ALA A 35 4.47 2.04 -15.50
N VAL A 36 4.53 3.37 -15.43
CA VAL A 36 3.67 4.20 -14.57
C VAL A 36 2.80 5.06 -15.47
N ILE A 37 1.49 4.89 -15.36
CA ILE A 37 0.50 5.63 -16.14
C ILE A 37 -0.22 6.61 -15.20
N GLN A 38 -0.29 7.87 -15.60
CA GLN A 38 -1.11 8.91 -14.97
C GLN A 38 -2.01 9.53 -16.02
N VAL A 39 -3.30 9.68 -15.74
CA VAL A 39 -4.26 10.39 -16.59
C VAL A 39 -4.70 11.65 -15.85
N GLY A 40 -4.54 12.80 -16.52
CA GLY A 40 -4.81 14.11 -15.93
C GLY A 40 -3.68 14.61 -15.02
N ASN A 41 -3.90 15.78 -14.42
CA ASN A 41 -2.89 16.54 -13.68
C ASN A 41 -3.29 16.77 -12.21
N ASP A 42 -3.92 15.77 -11.56
CA ASP A 42 -4.20 15.88 -10.12
C ASP A 42 -2.89 16.09 -9.34
N PRO A 43 -2.77 17.20 -8.55
CA PRO A 43 -1.53 17.54 -7.87
C PRO A 43 -1.05 16.48 -6.88
N ALA A 44 -1.98 15.80 -6.20
CA ALA A 44 -1.62 14.75 -5.24
C ALA A 44 -1.05 13.53 -5.99
N SER A 45 -1.70 13.10 -7.07
CA SER A 45 -1.24 12.01 -7.93
C SER A 45 0.14 12.30 -8.52
N SER A 46 0.39 13.54 -8.98
CA SER A 46 1.68 13.94 -9.55
C SER A 46 2.83 13.86 -8.53
N VAL A 47 2.58 14.21 -7.27
CA VAL A 47 3.56 14.03 -6.18
C VAL A 47 3.87 12.55 -5.96
N TYR A 48 2.84 11.68 -5.93
CA TYR A 48 3.03 10.23 -5.76
C TYR A 48 3.79 9.62 -6.94
N VAL A 49 3.43 9.95 -8.17
CA VAL A 49 4.15 9.49 -9.37
C VAL A 49 5.62 9.98 -9.35
N GLY A 50 5.86 11.23 -9.00
CA GLY A 50 7.21 11.76 -8.83
C GLY A 50 8.05 10.99 -7.79
N ASN A 51 7.45 10.63 -6.66
CA ASN A 51 8.13 9.84 -5.63
C ASN A 51 8.39 8.39 -6.09
N LYS A 52 7.48 7.77 -6.86
CA LYS A 52 7.67 6.45 -7.46
C LYS A 52 8.82 6.45 -8.47
N LYS A 53 8.89 7.46 -9.37
CA LYS A 53 10.02 7.63 -10.32
C LYS A 53 11.37 7.76 -9.59
N LYS A 54 11.43 8.57 -8.52
CA LYS A 54 12.64 8.69 -7.69
C LYS A 54 13.03 7.36 -7.02
N ALA A 55 12.05 6.59 -6.55
CA ALA A 55 12.29 5.30 -5.94
C ALA A 55 12.79 4.27 -6.96
N CYS A 56 12.22 4.23 -8.18
CA CYS A 56 12.72 3.41 -9.29
C CYS A 56 14.20 3.73 -9.58
N ALA A 57 14.51 5.00 -9.78
CA ALA A 57 15.89 5.43 -10.05
C ALA A 57 16.86 5.05 -8.92
N TYR A 58 16.41 5.16 -7.65
CA TYR A 58 17.21 4.81 -6.50
C TYR A 58 17.52 3.31 -6.41
N VAL A 59 16.53 2.46 -6.71
CA VAL A 59 16.65 0.99 -6.65
C VAL A 59 17.33 0.44 -7.90
N GLY A 60 17.33 1.19 -9.02
CA GLY A 60 17.88 0.74 -10.31
C GLY A 60 16.81 0.09 -11.21
N ILE A 61 15.53 0.36 -10.98
CA ILE A 61 14.42 -0.06 -11.82
C ILE A 61 14.22 0.99 -12.92
N GLU A 62 14.16 0.57 -14.17
CA GLU A 62 13.78 1.44 -15.27
C GLU A 62 12.31 1.87 -15.14
N SER A 63 12.01 3.15 -15.35
CA SER A 63 10.64 3.67 -15.22
C SER A 63 10.19 4.29 -16.53
N LEU A 64 9.18 3.68 -17.16
CA LEU A 64 8.46 4.23 -18.30
C LEU A 64 7.28 5.05 -17.78
N ALA A 65 7.27 6.35 -18.06
CA ALA A 65 6.21 7.25 -17.63
C ALA A 65 5.28 7.61 -18.79
N TYR A 66 3.99 7.37 -18.57
CA TYR A 66 2.89 7.76 -19.46
C TYR A 66 2.06 8.83 -18.77
N GLU A 67 2.33 10.09 -19.08
CA GLU A 67 1.59 11.24 -18.58
C GLU A 67 0.55 11.62 -19.65
N LEU A 68 -0.69 11.20 -19.44
CA LEU A 68 -1.75 11.33 -20.41
C LEU A 68 -2.65 12.54 -20.08
N PRO A 69 -3.18 13.25 -21.09
CA PRO A 69 -4.15 14.32 -20.88
C PRO A 69 -5.40 13.85 -20.13
N GLU A 70 -6.10 14.77 -19.46
CA GLU A 70 -7.34 14.46 -18.72
C GLU A 70 -8.45 13.95 -19.65
N GLU A 71 -8.43 14.39 -20.91
CA GLU A 71 -9.41 14.04 -21.95
C GLU A 71 -9.15 12.65 -22.55
N THR A 72 -8.07 11.97 -22.18
CA THR A 72 -7.75 10.61 -22.66
C THR A 72 -8.94 9.69 -22.46
N THR A 73 -9.38 9.05 -23.53
CA THR A 73 -10.51 8.13 -23.47
C THR A 73 -10.12 6.80 -22.82
N GLU A 74 -11.11 6.07 -22.29
CA GLU A 74 -10.90 4.74 -21.75
C GLU A 74 -10.30 3.79 -22.79
N GLU A 75 -10.74 3.87 -24.06
CA GLU A 75 -10.25 3.03 -25.15
C GLU A 75 -8.76 3.29 -25.46
N GLU A 76 -8.33 4.54 -25.48
CA GLU A 76 -6.92 4.91 -25.66
C GLU A 76 -6.07 4.37 -24.50
N LEU A 77 -6.52 4.53 -23.25
CA LEU A 77 -5.84 4.01 -22.06
C LEU A 77 -5.73 2.48 -22.10
N LEU A 78 -6.83 1.78 -22.42
CA LEU A 78 -6.82 0.32 -22.55
C LEU A 78 -5.90 -0.17 -23.68
N THR A 79 -5.80 0.59 -24.77
CA THR A 79 -4.85 0.29 -25.86
C THR A 79 -3.40 0.39 -25.41
N ILE A 80 -3.06 1.38 -24.58
CA ILE A 80 -1.72 1.52 -23.99
C ILE A 80 -1.43 0.34 -23.06
N ILE A 81 -2.38 -0.01 -22.20
CA ILE A 81 -2.24 -1.14 -21.26
C ILE A 81 -2.04 -2.46 -22.01
N ASP A 82 -2.79 -2.69 -23.10
CA ASP A 82 -2.63 -3.90 -23.93
C ASP A 82 -1.23 -4.00 -24.54
N LYS A 83 -0.67 -2.88 -25.04
CA LYS A 83 0.71 -2.84 -25.53
C LYS A 83 1.71 -3.17 -24.42
N LEU A 84 1.56 -2.57 -23.24
CA LEU A 84 2.42 -2.83 -22.08
C LEU A 84 2.32 -4.27 -21.56
N ASN A 85 1.11 -4.87 -21.62
CA ASN A 85 0.93 -6.28 -21.28
C ASN A 85 1.72 -7.22 -22.20
N LYS A 86 1.84 -6.87 -23.48
CA LYS A 86 2.55 -7.68 -24.51
C LYS A 86 4.05 -7.40 -24.55
N ASP A 87 4.50 -6.30 -23.97
CA ASP A 87 5.91 -5.91 -23.95
C ASP A 87 6.68 -6.78 -22.93
N ALA A 88 7.61 -7.61 -23.42
CA ALA A 88 8.40 -8.49 -22.57
C ALA A 88 9.38 -7.75 -21.66
N ASP A 89 9.78 -6.53 -22.02
CA ASP A 89 10.70 -5.71 -21.23
C ASP A 89 10.00 -4.96 -20.08
N VAL A 90 8.65 -4.93 -20.06
CA VAL A 90 7.85 -4.33 -18.98
C VAL A 90 7.41 -5.40 -17.99
N HIS A 91 7.85 -5.30 -16.76
CA HIS A 91 7.60 -6.28 -15.69
C HIS A 91 6.46 -5.89 -14.76
N GLY A 92 6.25 -4.59 -14.55
CA GLY A 92 5.15 -4.04 -13.76
C GLY A 92 4.40 -2.94 -14.50
N ILE A 93 3.09 -2.88 -14.31
CA ILE A 93 2.23 -1.81 -14.79
C ILE A 93 1.50 -1.23 -13.58
N LEU A 94 1.59 0.09 -13.44
CA LEU A 94 0.85 0.84 -12.44
C LEU A 94 0.04 1.92 -13.14
N CYS A 95 -1.26 1.92 -12.94
CA CYS A 95 -2.15 3.00 -13.31
C CYS A 95 -2.52 3.79 -12.05
N GLN A 96 -2.06 5.06 -11.98
CA GLN A 96 -2.25 5.89 -10.80
C GLN A 96 -3.74 6.24 -10.62
N LEU A 97 -4.30 5.86 -9.48
CA LEU A 97 -5.65 6.24 -9.07
C LEU A 97 -5.63 7.54 -8.23
N PRO A 98 -6.73 8.33 -8.22
CA PRO A 98 -7.96 8.12 -8.98
C PRO A 98 -7.82 8.48 -10.46
N LEU A 99 -8.69 7.89 -11.29
CA LEU A 99 -8.83 8.24 -12.71
C LEU A 99 -9.89 9.32 -12.92
N PRO A 100 -9.87 10.05 -14.06
CA PRO A 100 -10.97 10.93 -14.46
C PRO A 100 -12.31 10.19 -14.50
N LYS A 101 -13.42 10.87 -14.15
CA LYS A 101 -14.75 10.25 -13.95
C LYS A 101 -15.33 9.52 -15.16
N HIS A 102 -14.86 9.83 -16.36
CA HIS A 102 -15.31 9.19 -17.61
C HIS A 102 -14.60 7.86 -17.89
N ILE A 103 -13.58 7.50 -17.10
CA ILE A 103 -12.86 6.22 -17.20
C ILE A 103 -13.30 5.32 -16.06
N ASN A 104 -13.66 4.08 -16.38
CA ASN A 104 -14.03 3.09 -15.38
C ASN A 104 -12.78 2.42 -14.79
N GLU A 105 -12.50 2.72 -13.52
CA GLU A 105 -11.33 2.16 -12.79
C GLU A 105 -11.32 0.63 -12.77
N ASP A 106 -12.50 -0.01 -12.61
CA ASP A 106 -12.60 -1.48 -12.58
C ASP A 106 -12.22 -2.12 -13.93
N HIS A 107 -12.53 -1.46 -15.05
CA HIS A 107 -12.12 -1.93 -16.38
C HIS A 107 -10.60 -1.84 -16.53
N VAL A 108 -10.03 -0.71 -16.11
CA VAL A 108 -8.57 -0.48 -16.18
C VAL A 108 -7.81 -1.50 -15.31
N ILE A 109 -8.25 -1.71 -14.07
CA ILE A 109 -7.63 -2.70 -13.17
C ILE A 109 -7.67 -4.11 -13.79
N LYS A 110 -8.82 -4.50 -14.37
CA LYS A 110 -8.98 -5.82 -15.01
C LYS A 110 -8.22 -5.97 -16.32
N ALA A 111 -7.89 -4.87 -17.00
CA ALA A 111 -7.13 -4.90 -18.25
C ALA A 111 -5.63 -5.11 -18.03
N ILE A 112 -5.09 -4.75 -16.88
CA ILE A 112 -3.70 -5.01 -16.52
C ILE A 112 -3.52 -6.52 -16.33
N SER A 113 -2.51 -7.12 -16.96
CA SER A 113 -2.19 -8.54 -16.74
C SER A 113 -1.94 -8.83 -15.26
N PRO A 114 -2.56 -9.87 -14.66
CA PRO A 114 -2.29 -10.23 -13.26
C PRO A 114 -0.81 -10.45 -12.95
N LYS A 115 -0.02 -10.85 -13.95
CA LYS A 115 1.44 -11.04 -13.83
C LYS A 115 2.22 -9.73 -13.80
N LYS A 116 1.61 -8.61 -14.19
CA LYS A 116 2.19 -7.26 -14.21
C LYS A 116 1.47 -6.27 -13.29
N ASP A 117 0.41 -6.73 -12.60
CA ASP A 117 -0.36 -5.95 -11.61
C ASP A 117 0.43 -5.81 -10.31
N VAL A 118 1.42 -4.96 -10.32
CA VAL A 118 2.32 -4.75 -9.16
C VAL A 118 1.68 -3.97 -8.00
N ASP A 119 0.51 -3.36 -8.21
CA ASP A 119 -0.31 -2.81 -7.13
C ASP A 119 -1.13 -3.89 -6.39
N GLY A 120 -1.35 -5.07 -7.02
CA GLY A 120 -2.09 -6.18 -6.43
C GLY A 120 -3.59 -5.96 -6.34
N PHE A 121 -4.18 -5.24 -7.30
CA PHE A 121 -5.62 -4.91 -7.31
C PHE A 121 -6.43 -5.80 -8.25
N HIS A 122 -5.78 -6.51 -9.16
CA HIS A 122 -6.46 -7.39 -10.11
C HIS A 122 -7.22 -8.50 -9.38
N PRO A 123 -8.49 -8.81 -9.74
CA PRO A 123 -9.30 -9.81 -9.06
C PRO A 123 -8.65 -11.19 -8.91
N GLN A 124 -7.79 -11.59 -9.85
CA GLN A 124 -7.03 -12.85 -9.76
C GLN A 124 -6.01 -12.80 -8.62
N ASN A 125 -5.27 -11.71 -8.44
CA ASN A 125 -4.32 -11.53 -7.35
C ASN A 125 -5.04 -11.46 -5.99
N VAL A 126 -6.18 -10.75 -5.95
CA VAL A 126 -7.04 -10.70 -4.75
C VAL A 126 -7.58 -12.09 -4.42
N GLY A 127 -8.02 -12.87 -5.41
CA GLY A 127 -8.46 -14.26 -5.23
C GLY A 127 -7.35 -15.15 -4.70
N ALA A 128 -6.14 -15.05 -5.26
CA ALA A 128 -4.95 -15.77 -4.79
C ALA A 128 -4.63 -15.43 -3.33
N LEU A 129 -4.76 -14.15 -2.94
CA LEU A 129 -4.61 -13.73 -1.53
C LEU A 129 -5.62 -14.43 -0.62
N VAL A 130 -6.89 -14.53 -1.03
CA VAL A 130 -7.96 -15.16 -0.24
C VAL A 130 -7.68 -16.64 0.03
N ILE A 131 -7.28 -17.39 -1.00
CA ILE A 131 -7.08 -18.85 -0.93
C ILE A 131 -5.66 -19.27 -0.55
N GLY A 132 -4.77 -18.34 -0.29
CA GLY A 132 -3.39 -18.63 0.14
C GLY A 132 -2.42 -18.96 -0.98
N GLU A 133 -2.79 -18.72 -2.23
CA GLU A 133 -1.91 -18.92 -3.39
C GLU A 133 -0.95 -17.75 -3.64
N LYS A 134 -0.01 -17.96 -4.57
CA LYS A 134 0.93 -16.92 -5.00
C LYS A 134 0.24 -15.90 -5.88
N GLY A 135 0.47 -14.64 -5.62
CA GLY A 135 -0.03 -13.50 -6.36
C GLY A 135 0.53 -12.21 -5.76
N PHE A 136 0.39 -11.11 -6.48
CA PHE A 136 0.79 -9.81 -5.93
C PHE A 136 -0.20 -9.35 -4.87
N VAL A 137 0.34 -8.83 -3.79
CA VAL A 137 -0.45 -8.28 -2.68
C VAL A 137 -0.44 -6.77 -2.76
N SER A 138 -1.56 -6.14 -2.44
CA SER A 138 -1.67 -4.69 -2.36
C SER A 138 -0.54 -4.08 -1.52
N CYS A 139 0.14 -3.08 -2.09
CA CYS A 139 1.40 -2.55 -1.55
C CYS A 139 1.26 -1.99 -0.13
N THR A 140 0.18 -1.27 0.19
CA THR A 140 -0.02 -0.68 1.52
C THR A 140 -0.19 -1.75 2.60
N PRO A 141 -1.08 -2.75 2.46
CA PRO A 141 -1.18 -3.87 3.41
C PRO A 141 0.12 -4.67 3.54
N ALA A 142 0.79 -4.97 2.43
CA ALA A 142 2.09 -5.66 2.46
C ALA A 142 3.14 -4.85 3.24
N GLY A 143 3.14 -3.52 3.05
CA GLY A 143 4.01 -2.61 3.79
C GLY A 143 3.73 -2.61 5.29
N ILE A 144 2.47 -2.70 5.71
CA ILE A 144 2.09 -2.78 7.13
C ILE A 144 2.62 -4.08 7.75
N ILE A 145 2.51 -5.21 7.06
CA ILE A 145 3.11 -6.47 7.55
C ILE A 145 4.64 -6.32 7.73
N GLN A 146 5.33 -5.65 6.81
CA GLN A 146 6.76 -5.37 6.96
C GLN A 146 7.07 -4.46 8.14
N LEU A 147 6.24 -3.43 8.39
CA LEU A 147 6.36 -2.58 9.58
C LEU A 147 6.28 -3.40 10.87
N LEU A 148 5.27 -4.25 10.99
CA LEU A 148 5.06 -5.10 12.17
C LEU A 148 6.22 -6.09 12.36
N LYS A 149 6.61 -6.82 11.31
CA LYS A 149 7.70 -7.81 11.36
C LYS A 149 9.05 -7.18 11.71
N ARG A 150 9.41 -6.08 11.05
CA ARG A 150 10.71 -5.41 11.28
C ARG A 150 10.76 -4.61 12.58
N SER A 151 9.61 -4.36 13.20
CA SER A 151 9.51 -3.83 14.56
C SER A 151 9.42 -4.93 15.64
N ASN A 152 9.57 -6.21 15.26
CA ASN A 152 9.46 -7.37 16.15
C ASN A 152 8.12 -7.43 16.91
N ILE A 153 7.03 -7.01 16.25
CA ILE A 153 5.68 -7.06 16.80
C ILE A 153 5.07 -8.42 16.44
N GLU A 154 4.75 -9.19 17.46
CA GLU A 154 4.10 -10.49 17.31
C GLU A 154 2.65 -10.31 16.85
N MET A 155 2.25 -11.07 15.84
CA MET A 155 0.88 -11.08 15.30
C MET A 155 0.15 -12.38 15.62
N ASP A 156 0.90 -13.47 15.84
CA ASP A 156 0.36 -14.80 16.10
C ASP A 156 -0.50 -14.80 17.38
N GLY A 157 -1.73 -15.29 17.28
CA GLY A 157 -2.69 -15.33 18.37
C GLY A 157 -3.25 -13.97 18.84
N LYS A 158 -2.84 -12.84 18.24
CA LYS A 158 -3.31 -11.50 18.62
C LYS A 158 -4.68 -11.19 18.01
N HIS A 159 -5.47 -10.40 18.72
CA HIS A 159 -6.70 -9.82 18.18
C HIS A 159 -6.37 -8.54 17.38
N CYS A 160 -6.57 -8.61 16.08
CA CYS A 160 -6.39 -7.48 15.17
C CYS A 160 -7.75 -6.91 14.77
N VAL A 161 -7.98 -5.63 15.02
CA VAL A 161 -9.14 -4.90 14.51
C VAL A 161 -8.70 -4.00 13.36
N VAL A 162 -9.31 -4.21 12.19
CA VAL A 162 -9.09 -3.39 10.99
C VAL A 162 -10.30 -2.49 10.80
N VAL A 163 -10.11 -1.18 10.98
CA VAL A 163 -11.16 -0.18 10.75
C VAL A 163 -11.03 0.34 9.32
N GLY A 164 -11.89 -0.19 8.45
CA GLY A 164 -11.89 0.04 7.01
C GLY A 164 -12.14 -1.25 6.23
N ARG A 165 -12.86 -1.15 5.09
CA ARG A 165 -13.20 -2.32 4.25
C ARG A 165 -13.00 -2.08 2.76
N SER A 166 -12.10 -1.18 2.39
CA SER A 166 -11.77 -0.92 0.99
C SER A 166 -11.13 -2.16 0.34
N ASN A 167 -11.29 -2.28 -0.98
CA ASN A 167 -10.66 -3.37 -1.74
C ASN A 167 -9.13 -3.24 -1.78
N ILE A 168 -8.63 -2.02 -1.65
CA ILE A 168 -7.18 -1.73 -1.78
C ILE A 168 -6.41 -1.80 -0.46
N VAL A 169 -7.09 -1.65 0.70
CA VAL A 169 -6.44 -1.68 2.02
C VAL A 169 -7.16 -2.60 2.99
N GLY A 170 -8.40 -2.29 3.40
CA GLY A 170 -9.04 -2.95 4.55
C GLY A 170 -9.21 -4.45 4.38
N LYS A 171 -9.77 -4.90 3.26
CA LYS A 171 -9.94 -6.33 2.97
C LYS A 171 -8.60 -7.07 2.85
N PRO A 172 -7.64 -6.64 2.00
CA PRO A 172 -6.36 -7.33 1.91
C PRO A 172 -5.57 -7.29 3.22
N MET A 173 -5.66 -6.21 4.00
CA MET A 173 -5.02 -6.15 5.31
C MET A 173 -5.54 -7.22 6.26
N SER A 174 -6.86 -7.39 6.30
CA SER A 174 -7.49 -8.42 7.14
C SER A 174 -7.05 -9.83 6.76
N LEU A 175 -6.93 -10.11 5.47
CA LEU A 175 -6.45 -11.40 4.97
C LEU A 175 -4.96 -11.63 5.30
N LEU A 176 -4.14 -10.59 5.23
CA LEU A 176 -2.73 -10.70 5.60
C LEU A 176 -2.55 -10.94 7.10
N MET A 177 -3.30 -10.24 7.96
CA MET A 177 -3.27 -10.49 9.40
C MET A 177 -3.75 -11.92 9.74
N LEU A 178 -4.78 -12.41 9.03
CA LEU A 178 -5.21 -13.80 9.16
C LEU A 178 -4.10 -14.79 8.76
N ARG A 179 -3.32 -14.51 7.71
CA ARG A 179 -2.16 -15.33 7.32
C ARG A 179 -1.03 -15.33 8.35
N GLU A 180 -0.93 -14.27 9.14
CA GLU A 180 0.01 -14.19 10.28
C GLU A 180 -0.60 -14.75 11.58
N ASN A 181 -1.67 -15.57 11.47
CA ASN A 181 -2.38 -16.24 12.57
C ASN A 181 -3.06 -15.29 13.56
N ALA A 182 -3.35 -14.06 13.19
CA ALA A 182 -4.14 -13.16 14.03
C ALA A 182 -5.64 -13.50 13.94
N THR A 183 -6.37 -13.29 15.02
CA THR A 183 -7.84 -13.23 15.01
C THR A 183 -8.25 -11.87 14.50
N VAL A 184 -9.04 -11.77 13.42
CA VAL A 184 -9.31 -10.51 12.75
C VAL A 184 -10.78 -10.11 12.82
N THR A 185 -11.02 -8.87 13.25
CA THR A 185 -12.32 -8.20 13.17
C THR A 185 -12.25 -7.04 12.19
N ILE A 186 -13.17 -7.02 11.21
CA ILE A 186 -13.28 -5.91 10.24
C ILE A 186 -14.41 -4.98 10.65
N CYS A 187 -14.09 -3.70 10.86
CA CYS A 187 -15.07 -2.66 11.20
C CYS A 187 -15.23 -1.67 10.03
N HIS A 188 -16.42 -1.07 9.94
CA HIS A 188 -16.77 -0.13 8.89
C HIS A 188 -17.85 0.86 9.32
N SER A 189 -18.30 1.74 8.45
CA SER A 189 -19.29 2.80 8.75
C SER A 189 -20.65 2.32 9.28
N HIS A 190 -20.98 1.03 9.12
CA HIS A 190 -22.21 0.42 9.64
C HIS A 190 -21.95 -0.42 10.91
N THR A 191 -20.73 -0.49 11.39
CA THR A 191 -20.41 -1.21 12.63
C THR A 191 -21.02 -0.49 13.83
N LYS A 192 -21.81 -1.22 14.62
CA LYS A 192 -22.32 -0.74 15.92
C LYS A 192 -21.23 -0.96 16.96
N ASN A 193 -21.21 -0.10 17.98
CA ASN A 193 -20.27 -0.21 19.11
C ASN A 193 -18.79 -0.23 18.64
N LEU A 194 -18.45 0.61 17.64
CA LEU A 194 -17.10 0.65 17.06
C LEU A 194 -16.02 0.88 18.12
N LYS A 195 -16.27 1.77 19.06
CA LYS A 195 -15.33 2.11 20.13
C LYS A 195 -15.01 0.91 21.02
N GLU A 196 -16.02 0.18 21.43
CA GLU A 196 -15.89 -1.01 22.28
C GLU A 196 -15.10 -2.10 21.57
N ILE A 197 -15.41 -2.34 20.28
CA ILE A 197 -14.69 -3.34 19.47
C ILE A 197 -13.21 -2.94 19.29
N CYS A 198 -12.93 -1.67 19.00
CA CYS A 198 -11.56 -1.19 18.85
C CYS A 198 -10.75 -1.34 20.14
N LYS A 199 -11.38 -1.17 21.32
CA LYS A 199 -10.75 -1.36 22.64
C LYS A 199 -10.35 -2.81 22.95
N GLU A 200 -10.84 -3.78 22.21
CA GLU A 200 -10.45 -5.19 22.38
C GLU A 200 -9.17 -5.52 21.57
N ALA A 201 -8.73 -4.62 20.68
CA ALA A 201 -7.63 -4.87 19.77
C ALA A 201 -6.26 -4.86 20.47
N ASP A 202 -5.48 -5.91 20.27
CA ASP A 202 -4.04 -5.90 20.54
C ASP A 202 -3.30 -5.12 19.44
N ILE A 203 -3.82 -5.22 18.19
CA ILE A 203 -3.32 -4.48 17.04
C ILE A 203 -4.51 -3.77 16.37
N LEU A 204 -4.49 -2.45 16.35
CA LEU A 204 -5.52 -1.62 15.73
C LEU A 204 -4.97 -1.00 14.43
N ILE A 205 -5.58 -1.34 13.30
CA ILE A 205 -5.20 -0.80 11.98
C ILE A 205 -6.33 0.10 11.48
N VAL A 206 -6.03 1.38 11.24
CA VAL A 206 -7.04 2.39 10.91
C VAL A 206 -6.84 2.86 9.46
N ALA A 207 -7.84 2.61 8.60
CA ALA A 207 -7.83 2.92 7.18
C ALA A 207 -9.22 3.38 6.70
N ILE A 208 -9.73 4.48 7.28
CA ILE A 208 -11.10 4.96 7.07
C ILE A 208 -11.18 6.24 6.24
N GLY A 209 -10.06 6.93 6.04
CA GLY A 209 -10.03 8.18 5.29
C GLY A 209 -10.74 9.34 6.00
N LYS A 210 -10.71 9.37 7.33
CA LYS A 210 -11.31 10.43 8.15
C LYS A 210 -10.25 11.01 9.07
N PRO A 211 -9.84 12.28 8.86
CA PRO A 211 -8.76 12.88 9.64
C PRO A 211 -9.08 12.88 11.13
N GLN A 212 -8.14 12.38 11.93
CA GLN A 212 -8.17 12.43 13.41
C GLN A 212 -9.47 11.90 14.05
N PHE A 213 -10.07 10.87 13.44
CA PHE A 213 -11.33 10.30 13.93
C PHE A 213 -11.12 9.39 15.15
N ILE A 214 -10.04 8.61 15.19
CA ILE A 214 -9.74 7.68 16.28
C ILE A 214 -8.94 8.41 17.37
N ASP A 215 -9.53 8.54 18.54
CA ASP A 215 -8.90 9.08 19.74
C ASP A 215 -8.53 7.94 20.74
N LYS A 216 -7.96 8.32 21.89
CA LYS A 216 -7.56 7.36 22.95
C LYS A 216 -8.69 6.47 23.46
N GLU A 217 -9.96 6.93 23.33
CA GLU A 217 -11.08 6.15 23.80
C GLU A 217 -11.45 4.96 22.90
N TYR A 218 -10.85 4.86 21.70
CA TYR A 218 -10.92 3.71 20.81
C TYR A 218 -9.78 2.72 21.01
N VAL A 219 -8.78 3.03 21.81
CA VAL A 219 -7.54 2.27 21.91
C VAL A 219 -7.46 1.54 23.24
N LYS A 220 -7.11 0.25 23.19
CA LYS A 220 -6.75 -0.54 24.38
C LYS A 220 -5.38 -0.08 24.89
N ASP A 221 -5.23 0.07 26.18
CA ASP A 221 -3.93 0.40 26.77
C ASP A 221 -2.89 -0.65 26.37
N GLY A 222 -1.77 -0.17 25.83
CA GLY A 222 -0.68 -1.03 25.36
C GLY A 222 -0.91 -1.63 23.96
N ALA A 223 -1.95 -1.26 23.22
CA ALA A 223 -2.16 -1.72 21.86
C ALA A 223 -1.11 -1.19 20.88
N VAL A 224 -0.90 -1.92 19.80
CA VAL A 224 -0.15 -1.46 18.62
C VAL A 224 -1.12 -0.73 17.71
N VAL A 225 -0.81 0.51 17.29
CA VAL A 225 -1.68 1.34 16.46
C VAL A 225 -1.01 1.65 15.13
N ILE A 226 -1.63 1.23 14.03
CA ILE A 226 -1.20 1.49 12.66
C ILE A 226 -2.17 2.45 12.00
N ASP A 227 -1.72 3.68 11.75
CA ASP A 227 -2.47 4.72 11.05
C ASP A 227 -2.12 4.74 9.56
N VAL A 228 -3.09 4.41 8.73
CA VAL A 228 -2.95 4.38 7.26
C VAL A 228 -3.38 5.70 6.62
N GLY A 229 -4.11 6.53 7.37
CA GLY A 229 -4.63 7.80 6.88
C GLY A 229 -3.54 8.78 6.48
N ILE A 230 -3.81 9.57 5.42
CA ILE A 230 -2.97 10.70 5.02
C ILE A 230 -3.92 11.83 4.60
N HIS A 231 -3.95 12.87 5.42
CA HIS A 231 -4.80 14.04 5.22
C HIS A 231 -4.01 15.32 5.47
N ARG A 232 -4.61 16.45 5.17
CA ARG A 232 -4.16 17.76 5.64
C ARG A 232 -5.20 18.30 6.60
N ASP A 233 -4.74 18.76 7.75
CA ASP A 233 -5.57 19.46 8.73
C ASP A 233 -5.85 20.92 8.28
N ASP A 234 -6.62 21.65 9.09
CA ASP A 234 -6.98 23.05 8.82
C ASP A 234 -5.77 23.98 8.71
N ASN A 235 -4.62 23.59 9.27
CA ASN A 235 -3.35 24.30 9.19
C ASN A 235 -2.46 23.80 8.04
N ASN A 236 -3.02 22.98 7.12
CA ASN A 236 -2.29 22.37 6.01
C ASN A 236 -1.15 21.41 6.43
N LYS A 237 -1.13 20.95 7.70
CA LYS A 237 -0.19 19.96 8.22
C LYS A 237 -0.71 18.57 7.94
N LEU A 238 0.21 17.65 7.60
CA LEU A 238 -0.16 16.24 7.39
C LEU A 238 -0.57 15.58 8.70
N CYS A 239 -1.70 14.90 8.68
CA CYS A 239 -2.23 14.07 9.76
C CYS A 239 -2.82 12.78 9.23
N GLY A 240 -3.08 11.82 10.11
CA GLY A 240 -3.71 10.54 9.79
C GLY A 240 -5.17 10.46 10.19
N ASP A 241 -5.70 9.25 10.24
CA ASP A 241 -7.03 8.93 10.75
C ASP A 241 -7.05 8.92 12.30
N VAL A 242 -5.88 8.86 12.95
CA VAL A 242 -5.71 8.75 14.39
C VAL A 242 -5.31 10.12 14.97
N LYS A 243 -5.88 10.49 16.11
CA LYS A 243 -5.42 11.63 16.93
C LYS A 243 -4.11 11.27 17.63
N TYR A 244 -3.00 11.47 16.95
CA TYR A 244 -1.69 11.00 17.37
C TYR A 244 -1.34 11.39 18.80
N ASP A 245 -1.51 12.67 19.16
CA ASP A 245 -1.10 13.20 20.47
C ASP A 245 -1.93 12.61 21.63
N GLU A 246 -3.18 12.15 21.36
CA GLU A 246 -4.02 11.50 22.37
C GLU A 246 -3.74 9.99 22.47
N VAL A 247 -3.35 9.36 21.38
CA VAL A 247 -3.18 7.89 21.30
C VAL A 247 -1.77 7.46 21.65
N GLU A 248 -0.75 8.24 21.30
CA GLU A 248 0.66 7.92 21.60
C GLU A 248 0.91 7.62 23.09
N PRO A 249 0.34 8.35 24.08
CA PRO A 249 0.57 8.03 25.48
C PRO A 249 0.00 6.69 25.96
N VAL A 250 -1.01 6.13 25.29
CA VAL A 250 -1.71 4.89 25.69
C VAL A 250 -1.29 3.67 24.85
N ALA A 251 -0.76 3.86 23.65
CA ALA A 251 -0.28 2.78 22.79
C ALA A 251 1.09 2.24 23.24
N SER A 252 1.39 0.99 22.91
CA SER A 252 2.75 0.44 23.03
C SER A 252 3.63 0.76 21.83
N TYR A 253 3.03 0.74 20.62
CA TYR A 253 3.63 1.12 19.35
C TYR A 253 2.65 1.93 18.54
N ILE A 254 3.17 2.91 17.78
CA ILE A 254 2.35 3.73 16.88
C ILE A 254 3.12 4.15 15.64
N THR A 255 2.44 4.20 14.49
CA THR A 255 3.01 4.79 13.28
C THR A 255 2.78 6.31 13.24
N PRO A 256 3.79 7.13 12.93
CA PRO A 256 3.61 8.56 12.74
C PRO A 256 3.01 8.89 11.36
N VAL A 257 2.32 10.00 11.24
CA VAL A 257 1.91 10.59 9.96
C VAL A 257 2.39 12.04 9.89
N PRO A 258 3.31 12.35 8.95
CA PRO A 258 3.95 11.47 7.94
C PRO A 258 5.07 10.60 8.51
N GLY A 259 5.42 9.55 7.76
CA GLY A 259 6.62 8.75 8.03
C GLY A 259 6.39 7.33 8.51
N GLY A 260 5.13 6.93 8.70
CA GLY A 260 4.74 5.56 9.01
C GLY A 260 4.45 4.74 7.74
N VAL A 261 3.17 4.52 7.44
CA VAL A 261 2.72 3.63 6.36
C VAL A 261 3.06 4.15 4.95
N GLY A 262 2.93 5.46 4.70
CA GLY A 262 3.10 6.03 3.36
C GLY A 262 4.40 5.64 2.64
N PRO A 263 5.58 5.76 3.24
CA PRO A 263 6.85 5.34 2.63
C PRO A 263 6.90 3.86 2.23
N MET A 264 6.18 2.99 2.96
CA MET A 264 6.18 1.55 2.74
C MET A 264 5.46 1.16 1.46
N THR A 265 4.38 1.86 1.09
CA THR A 265 3.65 1.60 -0.15
C THR A 265 4.57 1.66 -1.38
N ILE A 266 5.47 2.66 -1.41
CA ILE A 266 6.43 2.81 -2.51
C ILE A 266 7.50 1.70 -2.47
N ALA A 267 8.00 1.34 -1.28
CA ALA A 267 8.98 0.26 -1.16
C ALA A 267 8.40 -1.09 -1.61
N MET A 268 7.14 -1.38 -1.24
CA MET A 268 6.48 -2.62 -1.66
C MET A 268 6.13 -2.65 -3.14
N LEU A 269 5.85 -1.50 -3.75
CA LEU A 269 5.70 -1.41 -5.20
C LEU A 269 7.00 -1.79 -5.93
N MET A 270 8.15 -1.30 -5.45
CA MET A 270 9.45 -1.70 -6.00
C MET A 270 9.70 -3.20 -5.82
N HIS A 271 9.37 -3.73 -4.63
CA HIS A 271 9.46 -5.15 -4.33
C HIS A 271 8.60 -5.97 -5.30
N ASN A 272 7.33 -5.65 -5.47
CA ASN A 272 6.44 -6.37 -6.37
C ASN A 272 6.93 -6.34 -7.83
N CYS A 273 7.51 -5.21 -8.27
CA CYS A 273 8.07 -5.09 -9.62
C CYS A 273 9.29 -6.03 -9.82
N VAL A 274 10.18 -6.12 -8.83
CA VAL A 274 11.32 -7.04 -8.86
C VAL A 274 10.85 -8.50 -8.84
N GLU A 275 9.86 -8.82 -7.99
CA GLU A 275 9.26 -10.16 -7.96
C GLU A 275 8.58 -10.52 -9.30
N ALA A 276 7.89 -9.57 -9.94
CA ALA A 276 7.28 -9.78 -11.26
C ALA A 276 8.34 -10.18 -12.30
N MET A 277 9.47 -9.47 -12.33
CA MET A 277 10.58 -9.80 -13.21
C MET A 277 11.15 -11.19 -12.89
N LYS A 278 11.30 -11.57 -11.62
CA LYS A 278 11.85 -12.88 -11.23
C LYS A 278 10.95 -14.05 -11.62
N LEU A 279 9.64 -13.85 -11.52
CA LEU A 279 8.65 -14.91 -11.72
C LEU A 279 8.23 -15.10 -13.17
N TYR A 280 8.28 -14.03 -14.00
CA TYR A 280 7.62 -14.03 -15.30
C TYR A 280 8.52 -13.59 -16.48
N SER A 281 9.83 -13.38 -16.26
CA SER A 281 10.81 -13.08 -17.32
C SER A 281 11.64 -14.29 -17.68
#